data_a5134caa4e94a6b5447890db1c67ebd8
#
_entry.id   a5134caa4e94a6b5447890db1c67ebd8
#
_cell.length_a   1.000
_cell.length_b   1.000
_cell.length_c   1.000
_cell.angle_alpha   90.00
_cell.angle_beta   90.00
_cell.angle_gamma   90.00
#
_symmetry.space_group_name_H-M   'P 1'
#
loop_
_entity.id
_entity.type
_entity.pdbx_description
1 polymer ?
#
loop_
_entity_poly.entity_id
_entity_poly.type
_entity_poly.pdbx_seq_one_letter_code
_entity_poly.pdbx_strand_id
1 'polypeptide(L)'
;MGFRITPSRSESDEVTQVAPDIAVCPECLRDRKTQAQRLQYPFVNCAHCGPRFSIIRDLPYDRSRTTMSAFSMCPSCRKEYITVSDRRFHAEPVACNHCGPSYYALYNKVEVTDYSELLNLSSRLLREGEVIAAKGIGGYHLICDARNEKAVSRLREIKQRDGKPFAVLFRDIENIRRYVFSNGVEEKALLSWRRPIVLLKQLRPLAPSVNPGMETLGCMLPYMPLHSDWFERLDTPALVMTSGNISECPITIIPEEAEKQLAGKIPLLLHHNRKIHNRVDDSVLQVCGGQSCLIRRSRGYVPEPFFADVPVEGILAFGAEKVNTFALGKGETILQSQYIGDLKNWETFRFYKESLERFQHLFRFRPSLLVCDLHPDYLSSREAERYASDLHLPLLYVQHHHAHAAACMLEYGLDEPIVAFVLDGTGLGDDGKVWGGEIFLCDRREYKRLSHLEYVPLPGGDKASTEPWRMAVAYLWHYYGNEIPFPAGFKERVGEAKIQMLLKMMEKGVNTPYTSSAGRLFDAVSSCL
;
A
#
# COMPACT_ATOMS: atom_id res chain seq x y z
N MET A 1 -25.88 38.82 10.19
CA MET A 1 -26.33 37.40 10.20
C MET A 1 -25.28 36.59 10.94
N GLY A 2 -25.66 35.92 12.03
CA GLY A 2 -24.70 35.07 12.77
C GLY A 2 -24.61 33.68 12.15
N PHE A 3 -23.40 33.14 12.04
CA PHE A 3 -23.15 31.75 11.64
C PHE A 3 -23.64 30.83 12.78
N ARG A 4 -24.51 29.87 12.45
CA ARG A 4 -25.04 28.90 13.41
C ARG A 4 -24.68 27.50 12.98
N ILE A 5 -23.94 26.76 13.80
CA ILE A 5 -23.66 25.36 13.60
C ILE A 5 -24.85 24.55 14.09
N THR A 6 -25.46 23.78 13.20
CA THR A 6 -26.51 22.82 13.55
C THR A 6 -25.91 21.42 13.66
N PRO A 7 -26.43 20.53 14.52
CA PRO A 7 -26.03 19.14 14.54
C PRO A 7 -26.21 18.50 13.16
N SER A 8 -25.24 17.67 12.78
CA SER A 8 -25.29 16.95 11.52
C SER A 8 -26.50 16.02 11.47
N ARG A 9 -27.31 16.08 10.40
CA ARG A 9 -28.45 15.19 10.16
C ARG A 9 -28.03 14.08 9.22
N SER A 10 -28.45 12.84 9.51
CA SER A 10 -28.11 11.65 8.71
C SER A 10 -29.11 11.35 7.59
N GLU A 11 -29.96 12.30 7.22
CA GLU A 11 -31.17 12.09 6.42
C GLU A 11 -30.99 12.26 4.90
N SER A 12 -29.81 12.69 4.42
CA SER A 12 -29.55 12.80 2.97
C SER A 12 -28.68 11.64 2.46
N ASP A 13 -28.99 11.12 1.27
CA ASP A 13 -28.12 10.18 0.53
C ASP A 13 -26.87 10.88 -0.03
N GLU A 14 -26.78 12.19 0.10
CA GLU A 14 -25.58 12.97 -0.22
C GLU A 14 -24.48 12.66 0.78
N VAL A 15 -23.36 12.20 0.26
CA VAL A 15 -22.18 11.84 1.05
C VAL A 15 -21.13 12.94 0.93
N THR A 16 -20.72 13.49 2.07
CA THR A 16 -19.58 14.40 2.12
C THR A 16 -18.28 13.63 1.86
N GLN A 17 -17.33 14.28 1.20
CA GLN A 17 -16.01 13.69 0.97
C GLN A 17 -15.31 13.39 2.31
N VAL A 18 -14.65 12.24 2.38
CA VAL A 18 -13.81 11.85 3.51
C VAL A 18 -12.37 12.22 3.20
N ALA A 19 -11.76 13.01 4.06
CA ALA A 19 -10.34 13.33 3.92
C ALA A 19 -9.45 12.12 4.25
N PRO A 20 -8.32 11.94 3.56
CA PRO A 20 -7.32 10.96 3.94
C PRO A 20 -6.61 11.35 5.25
N ASP A 21 -5.83 10.42 5.81
CA ASP A 21 -4.98 10.70 6.96
C ASP A 21 -3.89 11.71 6.59
N ILE A 22 -3.70 12.73 7.43
CA ILE A 22 -2.82 13.87 7.19
C ILE A 22 -1.66 13.82 8.19
N ALA A 23 -0.44 13.99 7.71
CA ALA A 23 0.74 14.06 8.57
C ALA A 23 0.64 15.20 9.59
N VAL A 24 1.26 15.02 10.77
CA VAL A 24 1.30 16.04 11.81
C VAL A 24 1.92 17.34 11.29
N CYS A 25 1.26 18.47 11.54
CA CYS A 25 1.73 19.78 11.11
C CYS A 25 2.79 20.37 12.06
N PRO A 26 3.64 21.30 11.58
CA PRO A 26 4.69 21.93 12.40
C PRO A 26 4.15 22.63 13.65
N GLU A 27 2.97 23.24 13.57
CA GLU A 27 2.33 23.91 14.68
C GLU A 27 1.96 22.93 15.81
N CYS A 28 1.42 21.75 15.44
CA CYS A 28 1.13 20.70 16.42
C CYS A 28 2.42 20.12 17.04
N LEU A 29 3.49 20.01 16.28
CA LEU A 29 4.82 19.64 16.83
C LEU A 29 5.36 20.69 17.80
N ARG A 30 5.12 21.99 17.56
CA ARG A 30 5.46 23.07 18.53
C ARG A 30 4.62 23.00 19.78
N ASP A 31 3.29 22.79 19.66
CA ASP A 31 2.39 22.68 20.80
C ASP A 31 2.83 21.60 21.79
N ARG A 32 3.38 20.48 21.30
CA ARG A 32 3.95 19.41 22.15
C ARG A 32 5.16 19.84 22.96
N LYS A 33 5.83 20.91 22.57
CA LYS A 33 7.01 21.47 23.29
C LYS A 33 6.64 22.63 24.22
N THR A 34 5.47 23.24 24.04
CA THR A 34 5.09 24.50 24.71
C THR A 34 3.81 24.42 25.52
N GLN A 35 2.85 23.59 25.17
CA GLN A 35 1.58 23.49 25.89
C GLN A 35 1.65 22.43 26.99
N ALA A 36 1.45 22.83 28.26
CA ALA A 36 1.56 21.94 29.42
C ALA A 36 0.73 20.65 29.28
N GLN A 37 -0.51 20.75 28.80
CA GLN A 37 -1.43 19.61 28.63
C GLN A 37 -1.03 18.66 27.49
N ARG A 38 -0.08 19.08 26.60
CA ARG A 38 0.37 18.31 25.44
C ARG A 38 1.89 18.11 25.40
N LEU A 39 2.60 18.40 26.47
CA LEU A 39 4.02 18.15 26.55
C LEU A 39 4.31 16.67 26.19
N GLN A 40 5.12 16.47 25.14
CA GLN A 40 5.45 15.15 24.59
C GLN A 40 4.25 14.27 24.17
N TYR A 41 3.03 14.82 24.04
CA TYR A 41 1.85 14.06 23.68
C TYR A 41 1.95 13.48 22.25
N PRO A 42 1.96 12.14 22.06
CA PRO A 42 2.26 11.51 20.77
C PRO A 42 1.10 11.51 19.78
N PHE A 43 -0.12 11.89 20.18
CA PHE A 43 -1.31 11.91 19.32
C PHE A 43 -1.85 13.31 19.09
N VAL A 44 -0.99 14.32 19.19
CA VAL A 44 -1.36 15.71 18.95
C VAL A 44 -1.87 15.91 17.52
N ASN A 45 -2.90 16.70 17.37
CA ASN A 45 -3.51 17.05 16.08
C ASN A 45 -4.27 18.39 16.19
N CYS A 46 -4.75 18.88 15.04
CA CYS A 46 -5.65 20.01 14.91
C CYS A 46 -6.66 19.77 13.77
N ALA A 47 -7.46 20.78 13.39
CA ALA A 47 -8.38 20.67 12.27
C ALA A 47 -7.69 20.36 10.93
N HIS A 48 -6.39 20.71 10.77
CA HIS A 48 -5.63 20.55 9.53
C HIS A 48 -4.74 19.30 9.47
N CYS A 49 -4.54 18.54 10.56
CA CYS A 49 -3.65 17.38 10.59
C CYS A 49 -4.18 16.25 11.47
N GLY A 50 -3.57 15.08 11.35
CA GLY A 50 -3.90 13.88 12.13
C GLY A 50 -4.74 12.86 11.36
N PRO A 51 -5.19 11.81 12.05
CA PRO A 51 -5.94 10.71 11.44
C PRO A 51 -7.35 11.16 11.01
N ARG A 52 -7.82 10.59 9.92
CA ARG A 52 -9.15 10.78 9.34
C ARG A 52 -9.72 9.43 8.90
N PHE A 53 -9.30 8.95 7.71
CA PHE A 53 -9.77 7.70 7.14
C PHE A 53 -9.48 6.50 8.04
N SER A 54 -8.31 6.41 8.65
CA SER A 54 -7.95 5.28 9.52
C SER A 54 -8.85 5.14 10.76
N ILE A 55 -9.53 6.22 11.18
CA ILE A 55 -10.34 6.22 12.40
C ILE A 55 -11.86 6.33 12.17
N ILE A 56 -12.31 6.71 10.97
CA ILE A 56 -13.73 6.93 10.67
C ILE A 56 -14.49 5.60 10.61
N ARG A 57 -15.68 5.56 11.19
CA ARG A 57 -16.61 4.42 11.15
C ARG A 57 -17.83 4.69 10.29
N ASP A 58 -18.30 5.94 10.31
CA ASP A 58 -19.51 6.35 9.61
C ASP A 58 -19.51 7.86 9.34
N LEU A 59 -20.38 8.32 8.43
CA LEU A 59 -20.61 9.73 8.11
C LEU A 59 -21.86 10.27 8.82
N PRO A 60 -21.89 11.59 9.11
CA PRO A 60 -20.83 12.59 8.91
C PRO A 60 -19.60 12.35 9.80
N TYR A 61 -18.45 12.96 9.45
CA TYR A 61 -17.21 12.82 10.20
C TYR A 61 -17.29 13.60 11.53
N ASP A 62 -17.97 13.00 12.50
CA ASP A 62 -18.09 13.49 13.87
C ASP A 62 -17.34 12.55 14.83
N ARG A 63 -16.83 13.07 15.96
CA ARG A 63 -16.08 12.29 16.96
C ARG A 63 -16.79 11.00 17.38
N SER A 64 -18.12 11.06 17.61
CA SER A 64 -18.96 9.92 17.98
C SER A 64 -18.94 8.79 16.96
N ARG A 65 -18.68 9.11 15.68
CA ARG A 65 -18.61 8.18 14.56
C ARG A 65 -17.18 7.81 14.16
N THR A 66 -16.23 8.07 15.05
CA THR A 66 -14.83 7.68 14.89
C THR A 66 -14.39 6.76 16.04
N THR A 67 -13.18 6.21 15.95
CA THR A 67 -12.57 5.44 17.05
C THR A 67 -12.21 6.33 18.24
N MET A 68 -12.25 7.65 18.09
CA MET A 68 -12.06 8.61 19.19
C MET A 68 -13.27 8.73 20.12
N SER A 69 -14.42 8.16 19.78
CA SER A 69 -15.60 8.07 20.65
C SER A 69 -15.31 7.40 22.02
N ALA A 70 -14.29 6.52 22.06
CA ALA A 70 -13.84 5.87 23.30
C ALA A 70 -13.10 6.82 24.26
N PHE A 71 -12.77 8.05 23.83
CA PHE A 71 -11.96 9.01 24.59
C PHE A 71 -12.78 10.28 24.86
N SER A 72 -13.37 10.38 26.05
CA SER A 72 -14.12 11.57 26.48
C SER A 72 -13.19 12.77 26.64
N MET A 73 -13.55 13.90 26.01
CA MET A 73 -12.74 15.12 26.11
C MET A 73 -12.73 15.67 27.52
N CYS A 74 -11.56 16.03 28.04
CA CYS A 74 -11.46 16.83 29.26
C CYS A 74 -11.98 18.27 29.04
N PRO A 75 -12.27 19.04 30.11
CA PRO A 75 -12.78 20.40 29.97
C PRO A 75 -11.95 21.32 29.09
N SER A 76 -10.61 21.20 29.16
CA SER A 76 -9.69 21.99 28.36
C SER A 76 -9.78 21.64 26.85
N CYS A 77 -9.74 20.36 26.49
CA CYS A 77 -9.90 19.93 25.10
C CYS A 77 -11.29 20.26 24.55
N ARG A 78 -12.33 20.16 25.38
CA ARG A 78 -13.69 20.54 24.99
C ARG A 78 -13.81 22.06 24.73
N LYS A 79 -13.16 22.89 25.54
CA LYS A 79 -13.09 24.33 25.31
C LYS A 79 -12.47 24.67 23.96
N GLU A 80 -11.31 24.06 23.63
CA GLU A 80 -10.67 24.25 22.33
C GLU A 80 -11.57 23.78 21.18
N TYR A 81 -12.22 22.63 21.33
CA TYR A 81 -13.09 22.04 20.32
C TYR A 81 -14.29 22.92 19.96
N ILE A 82 -14.87 23.67 20.91
CA ILE A 82 -16.05 24.54 20.68
C ILE A 82 -15.68 25.99 20.42
N THR A 83 -14.43 26.40 20.58
CA THR A 83 -13.99 27.79 20.40
C THR A 83 -13.62 28.04 18.93
N VAL A 84 -14.43 28.88 18.24
CA VAL A 84 -14.31 29.15 16.80
C VAL A 84 -12.90 29.65 16.39
N SER A 85 -12.24 30.43 17.23
CA SER A 85 -10.89 30.96 16.96
C SER A 85 -9.75 29.98 17.25
N ASP A 86 -10.04 28.81 17.83
CA ASP A 86 -9.01 27.81 18.15
C ASP A 86 -8.70 26.95 16.93
N ARG A 87 -7.43 26.60 16.74
CA ARG A 87 -6.97 25.68 15.67
C ARG A 87 -7.56 24.26 15.77
N ARG A 88 -8.12 23.92 16.92
CA ARG A 88 -8.77 22.64 17.22
C ARG A 88 -10.28 22.70 17.19
N PHE A 89 -10.83 23.84 16.72
CA PHE A 89 -12.26 23.96 16.50
C PHE A 89 -12.76 22.85 15.60
N HIS A 90 -13.70 22.03 16.09
CA HIS A 90 -14.20 20.83 15.41
C HIS A 90 -13.10 19.88 14.87
N ALA A 91 -11.95 19.79 15.55
CA ALA A 91 -10.96 18.75 15.27
C ALA A 91 -11.37 17.46 15.99
N GLU A 92 -12.03 16.56 15.29
CA GLU A 92 -12.64 15.35 15.88
C GLU A 92 -11.65 14.47 16.66
N PRO A 93 -10.36 14.33 16.24
CA PRO A 93 -9.39 13.55 17.02
C PRO A 93 -8.74 14.33 18.18
N VAL A 94 -9.17 15.58 18.49
CA VAL A 94 -8.54 16.38 19.54
C VAL A 94 -8.48 15.66 20.89
N ALA A 95 -7.30 15.72 21.51
CA ALA A 95 -7.03 15.16 22.83
C ALA A 95 -5.74 15.72 23.43
N CYS A 96 -5.43 15.33 24.66
CA CYS A 96 -4.21 15.67 25.37
C CYS A 96 -3.75 14.49 26.26
N ASN A 97 -2.64 14.62 26.97
CA ASN A 97 -2.12 13.57 27.87
C ASN A 97 -3.15 13.07 28.89
N HIS A 98 -4.12 13.90 29.27
CA HIS A 98 -5.12 13.54 30.27
C HIS A 98 -6.31 12.76 29.70
N CYS A 99 -6.74 13.04 28.46
CA CYS A 99 -7.99 12.49 27.94
C CYS A 99 -7.85 11.71 26.64
N GLY A 100 -6.67 11.61 26.09
CA GLY A 100 -6.43 10.99 24.80
C GLY A 100 -5.83 9.59 24.87
N PRO A 101 -5.61 8.99 23.69
CA PRO A 101 -4.89 7.74 23.58
C PRO A 101 -3.46 7.84 24.10
N SER A 102 -2.93 6.70 24.55
CA SER A 102 -1.58 6.56 25.07
C SER A 102 -0.88 5.35 24.45
N TYR A 103 0.45 5.39 24.39
CA TYR A 103 1.28 4.22 24.11
C TYR A 103 1.48 3.38 25.37
N TYR A 104 1.67 2.08 25.17
CA TYR A 104 2.06 1.11 26.18
C TYR A 104 2.85 -0.04 25.53
N ALA A 105 3.62 -0.77 26.31
CA ALA A 105 4.28 -1.99 25.88
C ALA A 105 4.43 -2.97 27.06
N LEU A 106 4.49 -4.25 26.73
CA LEU A 106 4.91 -5.28 27.68
C LEU A 106 6.39 -5.58 27.44
N TYR A 107 7.25 -5.23 28.38
CA TYR A 107 8.69 -5.49 28.31
C TYR A 107 9.16 -6.29 29.53
N ASN A 108 9.78 -7.46 29.31
CA ASN A 108 10.16 -8.37 30.38
C ASN A 108 9.03 -8.70 31.37
N LYS A 109 7.81 -8.89 30.86
CA LYS A 109 6.56 -9.15 31.62
C LYS A 109 6.10 -7.97 32.50
N VAL A 110 6.69 -6.78 32.35
CA VAL A 110 6.26 -5.57 33.04
C VAL A 110 5.58 -4.64 32.02
N GLU A 111 4.41 -4.15 32.37
CA GLU A 111 3.74 -3.14 31.53
C GLU A 111 4.38 -1.78 31.75
N VAL A 112 4.84 -1.17 30.67
CA VAL A 112 5.40 0.18 30.62
C VAL A 112 4.40 1.08 29.94
N THR A 113 3.96 2.14 30.61
CA THR A 113 2.96 3.10 30.12
C THR A 113 3.46 4.53 30.06
N ASP A 114 4.58 4.84 30.74
CA ASP A 114 5.20 6.15 30.63
C ASP A 114 5.84 6.34 29.24
N TYR A 115 5.40 7.37 28.53
CA TYR A 115 5.82 7.61 27.16
C TYR A 115 7.31 7.93 27.05
N SER A 116 7.90 8.65 28.02
CA SER A 116 9.33 8.96 28.01
C SER A 116 10.17 7.69 28.24
N GLU A 117 9.70 6.82 29.14
CA GLU A 117 10.34 5.51 29.38
C GLU A 117 10.27 4.63 28.13
N LEU A 118 9.11 4.56 27.46
CA LEU A 118 8.94 3.82 26.19
C LEU A 118 9.85 4.35 25.08
N LEU A 119 10.01 5.67 24.98
CA LEU A 119 10.93 6.29 24.02
C LEU A 119 12.40 5.96 24.34
N ASN A 120 12.80 6.00 25.60
CA ASN A 120 14.15 5.66 26.02
C ASN A 120 14.45 4.18 25.75
N LEU A 121 13.51 3.29 26.10
CA LEU A 121 13.62 1.86 25.86
C LEU A 121 13.73 1.54 24.37
N SER A 122 12.81 2.04 23.56
CA SER A 122 12.80 1.81 22.11
C SER A 122 14.05 2.37 21.43
N SER A 123 14.48 3.57 21.82
CA SER A 123 15.69 4.19 21.27
C SER A 123 16.97 3.43 21.67
N ARG A 124 17.01 2.88 22.89
CA ARG A 124 18.13 2.03 23.33
C ARG A 124 18.20 0.76 22.47
N LEU A 125 17.09 0.04 22.33
CA LEU A 125 17.02 -1.19 21.54
C LEU A 125 17.41 -0.94 20.07
N LEU A 126 16.94 0.16 19.47
CA LEU A 126 17.33 0.53 18.10
C LEU A 126 18.85 0.82 17.99
N ARG A 127 19.47 1.47 18.99
CA ARG A 127 20.94 1.67 19.02
C ARG A 127 21.71 0.37 19.21
N GLU A 128 21.17 -0.57 19.95
CA GLU A 128 21.72 -1.91 20.15
C GLU A 128 21.60 -2.80 18.88
N GLY A 129 20.91 -2.32 17.85
CA GLY A 129 20.71 -3.02 16.56
C GLY A 129 19.53 -4.01 16.58
N GLU A 130 18.62 -3.83 17.52
CA GLU A 130 17.42 -4.65 17.57
C GLU A 130 16.34 -4.19 16.58
N VAL A 131 15.46 -5.13 16.23
CA VAL A 131 14.22 -4.87 15.49
C VAL A 131 13.09 -4.70 16.50
N ILE A 132 12.35 -3.59 16.39
CA ILE A 132 11.16 -3.35 17.22
C ILE A 132 9.92 -3.23 16.36
N ALA A 133 8.73 -3.31 16.96
CA ALA A 133 7.47 -2.97 16.30
C ALA A 133 6.79 -1.80 17.00
N ALA A 134 6.08 -0.97 16.22
CA ALA A 134 5.24 0.09 16.76
C ALA A 134 3.94 0.24 15.96
N LYS A 135 2.84 0.41 16.69
CA LYS A 135 1.53 0.72 16.12
C LYS A 135 1.49 2.17 15.65
N GLY A 136 1.30 2.35 14.34
CA GLY A 136 1.20 3.66 13.69
C GLY A 136 -0.23 4.13 13.48
N ILE A 137 -0.46 4.97 12.46
CA ILE A 137 -1.79 5.49 12.10
C ILE A 137 -2.63 4.40 11.43
N GLY A 138 -2.07 3.69 10.44
CA GLY A 138 -2.79 2.72 9.62
C GLY A 138 -2.53 1.25 9.96
N GLY A 139 -1.57 0.96 10.82
CA GLY A 139 -1.17 -0.39 11.25
C GLY A 139 0.15 -0.40 11.98
N TYR A 140 0.65 -1.60 12.27
CA TYR A 140 1.97 -1.79 12.88
C TYR A 140 3.09 -1.65 11.85
N HIS A 141 4.24 -1.16 12.29
CA HIS A 141 5.48 -1.15 11.51
C HIS A 141 6.58 -1.89 12.26
N LEU A 142 7.44 -2.58 11.52
CA LEU A 142 8.72 -3.10 11.99
C LEU A 142 9.81 -2.09 11.66
N ILE A 143 10.68 -1.82 12.63
CA ILE A 143 11.63 -0.72 12.60
C ILE A 143 13.01 -1.21 13.06
N CYS A 144 14.07 -0.80 12.35
CA CYS A 144 15.46 -0.96 12.79
C CYS A 144 16.35 0.14 12.19
N ASP A 145 17.60 0.28 12.65
CA ASP A 145 18.57 1.21 12.04
C ASP A 145 18.90 0.77 10.61
N ALA A 146 18.65 1.63 9.63
CA ALA A 146 18.89 1.36 8.21
C ALA A 146 20.38 1.24 7.84
N ARG A 147 21.30 1.62 8.72
CA ARG A 147 22.75 1.51 8.52
C ARG A 147 23.33 0.22 9.14
N ASN A 148 22.56 -0.45 9.97
CA ASN A 148 23.00 -1.67 10.66
C ASN A 148 22.63 -2.92 9.86
N GLU A 149 23.60 -3.50 9.14
CA GLU A 149 23.36 -4.68 8.29
C GLU A 149 22.80 -5.87 9.08
N LYS A 150 23.29 -6.11 10.30
CA LYS A 150 22.79 -7.22 11.13
C LYS A 150 21.32 -7.03 11.47
N ALA A 151 20.91 -5.81 11.82
CA ALA A 151 19.52 -5.47 12.13
C ALA A 151 18.61 -5.62 10.90
N VAL A 152 19.05 -5.16 9.73
CA VAL A 152 18.27 -5.24 8.49
C VAL A 152 18.15 -6.68 8.00
N SER A 153 19.24 -7.48 8.05
CA SER A 153 19.21 -8.90 7.73
C SER A 153 18.27 -9.66 8.69
N ARG A 154 18.34 -9.38 9.99
CA ARG A 154 17.42 -9.95 10.97
C ARG A 154 15.96 -9.60 10.67
N LEU A 155 15.69 -8.37 10.26
CA LEU A 155 14.34 -7.95 9.84
C LEU A 155 13.84 -8.74 8.62
N ARG A 156 14.71 -9.05 7.64
CA ARG A 156 14.37 -9.92 6.49
C ARG A 156 13.97 -11.32 6.92
N GLU A 157 14.73 -11.91 7.83
CA GLU A 157 14.41 -13.23 8.39
C GLU A 157 13.05 -13.23 9.10
N ILE A 158 12.79 -12.24 9.96
CA ILE A 158 11.51 -12.09 10.68
C ILE A 158 10.33 -12.00 9.70
N LYS A 159 10.49 -11.22 8.62
CA LYS A 159 9.44 -11.03 7.61
C LYS A 159 9.36 -12.17 6.60
N GLN A 160 10.33 -13.09 6.55
CA GLN A 160 10.46 -14.09 5.47
C GLN A 160 10.35 -13.41 4.09
N ARG A 161 11.11 -12.31 3.92
CA ARG A 161 11.00 -11.44 2.75
C ARG A 161 12.28 -11.48 1.92
N ASP A 162 12.23 -12.21 0.81
CA ASP A 162 13.33 -12.31 -0.13
C ASP A 162 13.30 -11.14 -1.14
N GLY A 163 14.45 -10.48 -1.32
CA GLY A 163 14.72 -9.54 -2.41
C GLY A 163 13.93 -8.21 -2.42
N LYS A 164 12.67 -8.14 -1.99
CA LYS A 164 11.88 -6.89 -2.02
C LYS A 164 12.53 -5.80 -1.15
N PRO A 165 12.76 -4.56 -1.68
CA PRO A 165 13.39 -3.49 -0.92
C PRO A 165 12.53 -3.02 0.26
N PHE A 166 13.18 -2.46 1.28
CA PHE A 166 12.52 -1.81 2.39
C PHE A 166 12.43 -0.30 2.17
N ALA A 167 11.34 0.30 2.65
CA ALA A 167 11.24 1.75 2.77
C ALA A 167 12.07 2.26 3.96
N VAL A 168 12.62 3.45 3.81
CA VAL A 168 13.47 4.10 4.79
C VAL A 168 12.87 5.43 5.22
N LEU A 169 12.61 5.55 6.51
CA LEU A 169 12.22 6.79 7.18
C LEU A 169 13.48 7.58 7.50
N PHE A 170 13.62 8.76 6.92
CA PHE A 170 14.72 9.68 7.22
C PHE A 170 14.28 10.73 8.22
N ARG A 171 15.24 11.25 8.99
CA ARG A 171 15.04 12.33 9.97
C ARG A 171 14.41 13.57 9.34
N ASP A 172 14.96 14.00 8.20
CA ASP A 172 14.59 15.20 7.46
C ASP A 172 15.05 15.13 6.00
N ILE A 173 14.71 16.16 5.21
CA ILE A 173 15.03 16.23 3.79
C ILE A 173 16.55 16.37 3.55
N GLU A 174 17.27 17.05 4.45
CA GLU A 174 18.72 17.23 4.34
C GLU A 174 19.45 15.88 4.46
N ASN A 175 18.94 15.00 5.31
CA ASN A 175 19.48 13.65 5.41
C ASN A 175 19.12 12.80 4.18
N ILE A 176 17.93 12.97 3.58
CA ILE A 176 17.57 12.30 2.31
C ILE A 176 18.57 12.68 1.20
N ARG A 177 18.85 13.97 1.01
CA ARG A 177 19.79 14.49 -0.01
C ARG A 177 21.20 13.91 0.08
N ARG A 178 21.61 13.42 1.25
CA ARG A 178 22.94 12.78 1.43
C ARG A 178 23.00 11.35 0.85
N TYR A 179 21.85 10.70 0.69
CA TYR A 179 21.77 9.29 0.30
C TYR A 179 21.18 9.05 -1.10
N VAL A 180 20.46 10.05 -1.64
CA VAL A 180 19.79 9.93 -2.94
C VAL A 180 19.91 11.20 -3.77
N PHE A 181 19.77 11.06 -5.07
CA PHE A 181 19.47 12.17 -5.97
C PHE A 181 17.97 12.49 -5.86
N SER A 182 17.63 13.76 -5.72
CA SER A 182 16.26 14.23 -5.71
C SER A 182 16.09 15.53 -6.50
N ASN A 183 14.98 15.67 -7.17
CA ASN A 183 14.57 16.89 -7.86
C ASN A 183 13.43 17.61 -7.12
N GLY A 184 13.08 18.81 -7.58
CA GLY A 184 12.06 19.63 -6.91
C GLY A 184 10.67 18.98 -6.84
N VAL A 185 10.29 18.14 -7.81
CA VAL A 185 8.99 17.44 -7.83
C VAL A 185 8.98 16.34 -6.76
N GLU A 186 10.06 15.56 -6.68
CA GLU A 186 10.25 14.50 -5.68
C GLU A 186 10.30 15.05 -4.26
N GLU A 187 11.03 16.15 -4.03
CA GLU A 187 11.09 16.80 -2.73
C GLU A 187 9.73 17.40 -2.32
N LYS A 188 9.00 17.99 -3.27
CA LYS A 188 7.64 18.48 -3.03
C LYS A 188 6.70 17.35 -2.61
N ALA A 189 6.82 16.17 -3.22
CA ALA A 189 6.06 14.99 -2.82
C ALA A 189 6.43 14.53 -1.40
N LEU A 190 7.73 14.38 -1.09
CA LEU A 190 8.23 14.02 0.25
C LEU A 190 7.78 14.99 1.34
N LEU A 191 7.84 16.30 1.05
CA LEU A 191 7.49 17.36 2.01
C LEU A 191 5.97 17.63 2.09
N SER A 192 5.18 17.04 1.19
CA SER A 192 3.72 17.20 1.21
C SER A 192 3.12 16.68 2.52
N TRP A 193 1.93 17.14 2.86
CA TRP A 193 1.17 16.66 4.01
C TRP A 193 0.78 15.17 3.92
N ARG A 194 0.92 14.56 2.74
CA ARG A 194 0.67 13.13 2.49
C ARG A 194 1.82 12.25 2.98
N ARG A 195 3.07 12.77 2.95
CA ARG A 195 4.29 12.04 3.37
C ARG A 195 4.36 10.62 2.77
N PRO A 196 4.28 10.45 1.44
CA PRO A 196 4.41 9.13 0.81
C PRO A 196 5.83 8.60 0.89
N ILE A 197 5.99 7.32 0.58
CA ILE A 197 7.28 6.75 0.18
C ILE A 197 7.53 7.19 -1.26
N VAL A 198 8.66 7.84 -1.52
CA VAL A 198 9.10 8.23 -2.87
C VAL A 198 10.29 7.39 -3.28
N LEU A 199 10.23 6.75 -4.45
CA LEU A 199 11.33 5.99 -5.01
C LEU A 199 12.34 6.93 -5.67
N LEU A 200 13.57 6.98 -5.14
CA LEU A 200 14.61 7.90 -5.56
C LEU A 200 15.88 7.17 -5.96
N LYS A 201 16.61 7.69 -6.95
CA LYS A 201 17.88 7.10 -7.37
C LYS A 201 18.90 7.22 -6.24
N GLN A 202 19.48 6.09 -5.85
CA GLN A 202 20.45 6.02 -4.74
C GLN A 202 21.77 6.66 -5.12
N LEU A 203 22.34 7.46 -4.21
CA LEU A 203 23.66 8.09 -4.31
C LEU A 203 24.68 7.39 -3.42
N ARG A 204 24.28 7.05 -2.18
CA ARG A 204 25.12 6.38 -1.19
C ARG A 204 24.40 5.16 -0.62
N PRO A 205 25.07 4.03 -0.44
CA PRO A 205 24.45 2.86 0.14
C PRO A 205 24.13 3.06 1.63
N LEU A 206 23.02 2.45 2.05
CA LEU A 206 22.74 2.07 3.42
C LEU A 206 23.23 0.63 3.65
N ALA A 207 22.72 -0.06 4.65
CA ALA A 207 22.99 -1.49 4.80
C ALA A 207 22.59 -2.25 3.52
N PRO A 208 23.44 -3.16 2.99
CA PRO A 208 23.18 -3.87 1.73
C PRO A 208 21.81 -4.56 1.66
N SER A 209 21.35 -5.08 2.78
CA SER A 209 20.04 -5.74 2.87
C SER A 209 18.83 -4.79 2.84
N VAL A 210 19.00 -3.46 2.74
CA VAL A 210 17.87 -2.52 2.61
C VAL A 210 17.20 -2.65 1.25
N ASN A 211 17.98 -2.60 0.17
CA ASN A 211 17.49 -2.65 -1.21
C ASN A 211 18.41 -3.47 -2.14
N PRO A 212 18.60 -4.76 -1.86
CA PRO A 212 19.57 -5.60 -2.56
C PRO A 212 19.31 -5.60 -4.07
N GLY A 213 20.35 -5.31 -4.83
CA GLY A 213 20.32 -5.30 -6.30
C GLY A 213 19.52 -4.16 -6.95
N MET A 214 19.05 -3.17 -6.17
CA MET A 214 18.25 -2.04 -6.69
C MET A 214 19.05 -0.75 -6.69
N GLU A 215 18.89 0.04 -7.75
CA GLU A 215 19.47 1.38 -7.84
C GLU A 215 18.61 2.47 -7.15
N THR A 216 17.39 2.11 -6.75
CA THR A 216 16.45 3.02 -6.12
C THR A 216 16.26 2.71 -4.64
N LEU A 217 16.01 3.75 -3.87
CA LEU A 217 15.69 3.68 -2.45
C LEU A 217 14.32 4.30 -2.21
N GLY A 218 13.43 3.60 -1.50
CA GLY A 218 12.15 4.13 -1.06
C GLY A 218 12.33 5.02 0.17
N CYS A 219 12.23 6.34 0.00
CA CYS A 219 12.44 7.33 1.05
C CYS A 219 11.13 7.91 1.55
N MET A 220 10.99 8.14 2.85
CA MET A 220 9.87 8.87 3.44
C MET A 220 10.31 9.73 4.62
N LEU A 221 9.45 10.67 5.00
CA LEU A 221 9.67 11.60 6.12
C LEU A 221 8.68 11.35 7.27
N PRO A 222 8.99 11.80 8.50
CA PRO A 222 8.12 11.66 9.65
C PRO A 222 6.72 12.22 9.40
N TYR A 223 5.70 11.42 9.71
CA TYR A 223 4.29 11.80 9.55
C TYR A 223 3.50 11.73 10.87
N MET A 224 4.12 11.24 11.93
CA MET A 224 3.55 11.24 13.28
C MET A 224 4.62 11.60 14.32
N PRO A 225 4.22 12.12 15.50
CA PRO A 225 5.17 12.60 16.50
C PRO A 225 6.20 11.56 16.96
N LEU A 226 5.80 10.30 17.14
CA LEU A 226 6.70 9.22 17.56
C LEU A 226 7.96 9.12 16.69
N HIS A 227 7.82 9.34 15.38
CA HIS A 227 8.96 9.30 14.45
C HIS A 227 9.98 10.41 14.75
N SER A 228 9.50 11.62 14.99
CA SER A 228 10.36 12.75 15.37
C SER A 228 11.01 12.53 16.73
N ASP A 229 10.26 11.96 17.68
CA ASP A 229 10.78 11.69 19.03
C ASP A 229 11.92 10.66 19.04
N TRP A 230 11.88 9.66 18.16
CA TRP A 230 13.00 8.74 17.95
C TRP A 230 14.23 9.46 17.40
N PHE A 231 14.05 10.27 16.35
CA PHE A 231 15.18 11.00 15.76
C PHE A 231 15.78 12.09 16.66
N GLU A 232 15.05 12.58 17.66
CA GLU A 232 15.61 13.44 18.72
C GLU A 232 16.53 12.67 19.68
N ARG A 233 16.42 11.34 19.77
CA ARG A 233 17.17 10.45 20.68
C ARG A 233 18.22 9.58 19.98
N LEU A 234 18.09 9.39 18.69
CA LEU A 234 18.97 8.51 17.90
C LEU A 234 20.00 9.33 17.12
N ASP A 235 21.20 8.82 17.00
CA ASP A 235 22.24 9.41 16.16
C ASP A 235 22.11 8.97 14.68
N THR A 236 21.32 7.94 14.40
CA THR A 236 21.08 7.50 13.02
C THR A 236 20.20 8.51 12.27
N PRO A 237 20.51 8.84 11.00
CA PRO A 237 19.68 9.68 10.17
C PRO A 237 18.51 8.93 9.52
N ALA A 238 18.51 7.57 9.59
CA ALA A 238 17.64 6.74 8.78
C ALA A 238 17.24 5.44 9.52
N LEU A 239 15.96 5.13 9.50
CA LEU A 239 15.38 3.90 10.02
C LEU A 239 14.69 3.13 8.89
N VAL A 240 14.92 1.81 8.79
CA VAL A 240 14.00 0.98 8.01
C VAL A 240 12.64 1.04 8.68
N MET A 241 11.59 1.26 7.88
CA MET A 241 10.21 1.21 8.35
C MET A 241 9.37 0.42 7.33
N THR A 242 8.88 -0.72 7.73
CA THR A 242 8.08 -1.60 6.89
C THR A 242 6.84 -2.08 7.62
N SER A 243 5.78 -2.45 6.88
CA SER A 243 4.53 -2.97 7.48
C SER A 243 4.79 -4.10 8.47
N GLY A 244 4.11 -4.05 9.62
CA GLY A 244 4.25 -5.01 10.73
C GLY A 244 3.42 -6.28 10.49
N ASN A 245 3.72 -6.99 9.41
CA ASN A 245 3.10 -8.26 9.01
C ASN A 245 4.18 -9.25 8.56
N ILE A 246 3.86 -10.53 8.58
CA ILE A 246 4.62 -11.54 7.85
C ILE A 246 4.32 -11.39 6.36
N SER A 247 5.23 -11.80 5.48
CA SER A 247 5.11 -11.64 4.03
C SER A 247 3.71 -12.00 3.51
N GLU A 248 3.20 -11.19 2.57
CA GLU A 248 1.92 -11.36 1.86
C GLU A 248 0.64 -11.21 2.68
N CYS A 249 0.71 -11.08 4.00
CA CYS A 249 -0.45 -10.76 4.84
C CYS A 249 -0.73 -9.25 4.85
N PRO A 250 -1.97 -8.81 5.14
CA PRO A 250 -2.28 -7.39 5.33
C PRO A 250 -1.60 -6.84 6.58
N ILE A 251 -1.37 -5.52 6.60
CA ILE A 251 -0.78 -4.86 7.77
C ILE A 251 -1.60 -5.14 9.03
N THR A 252 -0.96 -5.54 10.11
CA THR A 252 -1.61 -5.86 11.39
C THR A 252 -2.07 -4.59 12.08
N ILE A 253 -3.28 -4.59 12.65
CA ILE A 253 -3.87 -3.44 13.40
C ILE A 253 -4.30 -3.80 14.81
N ILE A 254 -4.41 -5.09 15.14
CA ILE A 254 -4.90 -5.62 16.40
C ILE A 254 -3.70 -6.00 17.26
N PRO A 255 -3.59 -5.51 18.52
CA PRO A 255 -2.45 -5.83 19.39
C PRO A 255 -2.21 -7.31 19.59
N GLU A 256 -3.26 -8.09 19.85
CA GLU A 256 -3.20 -9.54 20.12
C GLU A 256 -2.69 -10.32 18.89
N GLU A 257 -3.06 -9.87 17.67
CA GLU A 257 -2.54 -10.46 16.42
C GLU A 257 -1.06 -10.12 16.24
N ALA A 258 -0.66 -8.87 16.53
CA ALA A 258 0.74 -8.44 16.46
C ALA A 258 1.61 -9.22 17.44
N GLU A 259 1.15 -9.39 18.67
CA GLU A 259 1.83 -10.21 19.68
C GLU A 259 1.97 -11.65 19.21
N LYS A 260 0.89 -12.28 18.73
CA LYS A 260 0.92 -13.66 18.25
C LYS A 260 1.90 -13.86 17.08
N GLN A 261 1.98 -12.90 16.16
CA GLN A 261 2.86 -13.00 14.99
C GLN A 261 4.33 -12.74 15.31
N LEU A 262 4.61 -11.83 16.26
CA LEU A 262 5.93 -11.28 16.52
C LEU A 262 6.53 -11.70 17.86
N ALA A 263 5.76 -12.36 18.75
CA ALA A 263 6.26 -12.84 20.02
C ALA A 263 7.49 -13.74 19.85
N GLY A 264 8.51 -13.49 20.67
CA GLY A 264 9.78 -14.22 20.64
C GLY A 264 10.70 -13.90 19.45
N LYS A 265 10.23 -13.10 18.47
CA LYS A 265 11.03 -12.70 17.31
C LYS A 265 11.67 -11.31 17.49
N ILE A 266 11.00 -10.42 18.21
CA ILE A 266 11.44 -9.07 18.51
C ILE A 266 11.31 -8.75 20.00
N PRO A 267 12.17 -7.87 20.56
CA PRO A 267 12.19 -7.60 22.00
C PRO A 267 11.09 -6.63 22.47
N LEU A 268 10.52 -5.80 21.58
CA LEU A 268 9.59 -4.75 21.97
C LEU A 268 8.50 -4.52 20.92
N LEU A 269 7.25 -4.54 21.37
CA LEU A 269 6.07 -4.10 20.64
C LEU A 269 5.45 -2.88 21.34
N LEU A 270 5.50 -1.72 20.69
CA LEU A 270 4.83 -0.51 21.13
C LEU A 270 3.38 -0.51 20.63
N HIS A 271 2.44 -0.64 21.53
CA HIS A 271 1.01 -0.56 21.27
C HIS A 271 0.46 0.83 21.61
N HIS A 272 -0.68 1.17 21.05
CA HIS A 272 -1.50 2.25 21.58
C HIS A 272 -2.97 1.82 21.64
N ASN A 273 -3.72 2.42 22.59
CA ASN A 273 -5.10 2.04 22.89
C ASN A 273 -6.14 2.63 21.93
N ARG A 274 -5.77 3.52 20.98
CA ARG A 274 -6.68 3.97 19.91
C ARG A 274 -6.85 2.83 18.89
N LYS A 275 -8.09 2.43 18.63
CA LYS A 275 -8.40 1.45 17.58
C LYS A 275 -8.16 2.05 16.19
N ILE A 276 -7.59 1.27 15.30
CA ILE A 276 -7.54 1.54 13.86
C ILE A 276 -8.78 0.86 13.28
N HIS A 277 -9.62 1.62 12.58
CA HIS A 277 -10.81 1.06 11.94
C HIS A 277 -10.48 0.61 10.54
N ASN A 278 -9.92 1.47 9.71
CA ASN A 278 -9.50 1.14 8.36
C ASN A 278 -7.98 0.95 8.31
N ARG A 279 -7.54 -0.24 7.86
CA ARG A 279 -6.12 -0.53 7.62
C ARG A 279 -5.63 0.29 6.44
N VAL A 280 -4.47 0.89 6.54
CA VAL A 280 -3.83 1.61 5.43
C VAL A 280 -2.33 1.42 5.49
N ASP A 281 -1.77 0.89 4.41
CA ASP A 281 -0.34 0.88 4.17
C ASP A 281 0.17 2.27 3.76
N ASP A 282 1.48 2.45 3.71
CA ASP A 282 2.07 3.66 3.16
C ASP A 282 1.95 3.70 1.64
N SER A 283 1.58 4.86 1.09
CA SER A 283 1.56 5.08 -0.35
C SER A 283 2.96 5.11 -0.93
N VAL A 284 3.13 4.59 -2.14
CA VAL A 284 4.39 4.58 -2.87
C VAL A 284 4.23 5.37 -4.17
N LEU A 285 5.19 6.23 -4.44
CA LEU A 285 5.19 7.15 -5.55
C LEU A 285 6.56 7.15 -6.24
N GLN A 286 6.55 7.33 -7.55
CA GLN A 286 7.73 7.60 -8.36
C GLN A 286 7.47 8.82 -9.24
N VAL A 287 8.51 9.57 -9.57
CA VAL A 287 8.42 10.65 -10.55
C VAL A 287 8.92 10.15 -11.90
N CYS A 288 8.05 10.19 -12.90
CA CYS A 288 8.34 9.80 -14.27
C CYS A 288 8.03 10.97 -15.20
N GLY A 289 8.97 11.35 -16.07
CA GLY A 289 8.75 12.47 -16.99
C GLY A 289 8.38 13.81 -16.33
N GLY A 290 8.84 14.04 -15.08
CA GLY A 290 8.52 15.26 -14.32
C GLY A 290 7.14 15.24 -13.63
N GLN A 291 6.40 14.14 -13.71
CA GLN A 291 5.09 13.97 -13.09
C GLN A 291 5.11 12.86 -12.02
N SER A 292 4.29 13.05 -10.99
CA SER A 292 4.15 12.06 -9.91
C SER A 292 3.25 10.91 -10.34
N CYS A 293 3.77 9.69 -10.31
CA CYS A 293 3.04 8.45 -10.61
C CYS A 293 2.86 7.64 -9.32
N LEU A 294 1.64 7.35 -8.92
CA LEU A 294 1.34 6.49 -7.78
C LEU A 294 1.49 5.02 -8.17
N ILE A 295 2.43 4.33 -7.54
CA ILE A 295 2.62 2.87 -7.67
C ILE A 295 1.70 2.13 -6.70
N ARG A 296 1.51 2.69 -5.49
CA ARG A 296 0.57 2.21 -4.49
C ARG A 296 -0.20 3.38 -3.93
N ARG A 297 -1.53 3.31 -4.00
CA ARG A 297 -2.43 4.33 -3.47
C ARG A 297 -3.00 3.85 -2.14
N SER A 298 -2.66 4.51 -1.04
CA SER A 298 -3.07 4.15 0.32
C SER A 298 -3.04 5.37 1.24
N ARG A 299 -2.35 5.35 2.39
CA ARG A 299 -2.29 6.46 3.36
C ARG A 299 -1.94 7.81 2.69
N GLY A 300 -2.69 8.84 3.05
CA GLY A 300 -2.53 10.20 2.52
C GLY A 300 -3.18 10.45 1.17
N TYR A 301 -3.73 9.41 0.52
CA TYR A 301 -4.43 9.52 -0.76
C TYR A 301 -5.84 8.93 -0.71
N VAL A 302 -6.04 7.82 -0.02
CA VAL A 302 -7.35 7.19 0.12
C VAL A 302 -8.10 7.83 1.28
N PRO A 303 -9.38 8.15 1.10
CA PRO A 303 -10.30 7.82 0.02
C PRO A 303 -10.63 9.01 -0.92
N GLU A 304 -9.66 9.89 -1.25
CA GLU A 304 -9.94 10.95 -2.22
C GLU A 304 -10.50 10.37 -3.53
N PRO A 305 -11.57 10.96 -4.10
CA PRO A 305 -12.14 10.48 -5.34
C PRO A 305 -11.31 10.88 -6.56
N PHE A 306 -11.44 10.09 -7.62
CA PHE A 306 -11.16 10.53 -8.99
C PHE A 306 -12.45 11.10 -9.58
N PHE A 307 -12.35 12.09 -10.45
CA PHE A 307 -13.48 12.61 -11.19
C PHE A 307 -13.56 11.89 -12.54
N ALA A 308 -14.73 11.30 -12.81
CA ALA A 308 -15.08 10.77 -14.10
C ALA A 308 -15.84 11.87 -14.88
N ASP A 309 -15.65 11.91 -16.18
CA ASP A 309 -16.39 12.81 -17.08
C ASP A 309 -17.70 12.19 -17.60
N VAL A 310 -18.05 11.03 -17.03
CA VAL A 310 -19.27 10.27 -17.32
C VAL A 310 -19.94 9.82 -16.01
N PRO A 311 -21.27 9.65 -16.00
CA PRO A 311 -21.97 9.09 -14.86
C PRO A 311 -21.49 7.66 -14.54
N VAL A 312 -21.10 7.44 -13.30
CA VAL A 312 -20.62 6.13 -12.80
C VAL A 312 -21.45 5.64 -11.60
N GLU A 313 -22.60 6.25 -11.35
CA GLU A 313 -23.45 5.93 -10.20
C GLU A 313 -23.81 4.45 -10.13
N GLY A 314 -23.60 3.85 -8.96
CA GLY A 314 -23.96 2.46 -8.68
C GLY A 314 -23.02 1.41 -9.29
N ILE A 315 -21.90 1.79 -9.90
CA ILE A 315 -20.92 0.84 -10.44
C ILE A 315 -19.98 0.37 -9.32
N LEU A 316 -19.90 -0.95 -9.11
CA LEU A 316 -18.95 -1.60 -8.23
C LEU A 316 -17.96 -2.42 -9.05
N ALA A 317 -16.68 -2.00 -9.06
CA ALA A 317 -15.60 -2.72 -9.71
C ALA A 317 -14.74 -3.48 -8.68
N PHE A 318 -14.58 -4.80 -8.89
CA PHE A 318 -13.95 -5.71 -7.92
C PHE A 318 -12.43 -5.81 -8.04
N GLY A 319 -11.84 -5.26 -9.12
CA GLY A 319 -10.39 -5.34 -9.39
C GLY A 319 -9.93 -6.73 -9.81
N ALA A 320 -8.60 -6.92 -9.90
CA ALA A 320 -7.97 -8.18 -10.26
C ALA A 320 -7.48 -8.96 -9.01
N GLU A 321 -6.62 -9.99 -9.20
CA GLU A 321 -6.17 -10.88 -8.12
C GLU A 321 -5.01 -10.33 -7.31
N LYS A 322 -3.99 -9.82 -8.00
CA LYS A 322 -2.75 -9.32 -7.39
C LYS A 322 -2.76 -7.81 -7.26
N VAL A 323 -2.12 -7.29 -6.20
CA VAL A 323 -2.07 -5.84 -5.95
C VAL A 323 -3.47 -5.22 -5.97
N ASN A 324 -4.45 -5.98 -5.50
CA ASN A 324 -5.87 -5.64 -5.63
C ASN A 324 -6.23 -4.30 -5.01
N THR A 325 -7.14 -3.61 -5.67
CA THR A 325 -8.01 -2.54 -5.18
C THR A 325 -9.39 -2.73 -5.80
N PHE A 326 -10.44 -2.26 -5.13
CA PHE A 326 -11.77 -2.16 -5.70
C PHE A 326 -12.17 -0.68 -5.85
N ALA A 327 -13.23 -0.40 -6.59
CA ALA A 327 -13.71 0.96 -6.78
C ALA A 327 -15.24 1.04 -6.77
N LEU A 328 -15.76 2.14 -6.23
CA LEU A 328 -17.19 2.48 -6.19
C LEU A 328 -17.42 3.72 -7.04
N GLY A 329 -18.39 3.67 -7.93
CA GLY A 329 -18.85 4.83 -8.72
C GLY A 329 -20.02 5.53 -8.03
N LYS A 330 -19.88 6.82 -7.71
CA LYS A 330 -20.92 7.63 -7.10
C LYS A 330 -21.06 8.99 -7.79
N GLY A 331 -22.19 9.23 -8.45
CA GLY A 331 -22.35 10.38 -9.33
C GLY A 331 -21.35 10.34 -10.47
N GLU A 332 -20.51 11.36 -10.55
CA GLU A 332 -19.36 11.48 -11.47
C GLU A 332 -18.01 11.23 -10.76
N THR A 333 -18.00 10.56 -9.61
CA THR A 333 -16.79 10.29 -8.85
C THR A 333 -16.53 8.80 -8.69
N ILE A 334 -15.26 8.43 -8.74
CA ILE A 334 -14.76 7.07 -8.50
C ILE A 334 -13.99 7.04 -7.20
N LEU A 335 -14.49 6.27 -6.24
CA LEU A 335 -13.88 6.06 -4.93
C LEU A 335 -13.10 4.74 -4.95
N GLN A 336 -11.79 4.83 -5.15
CA GLN A 336 -10.91 3.66 -5.12
C GLN A 336 -10.51 3.33 -3.69
N SER A 337 -10.53 2.04 -3.34
CA SER A 337 -10.07 1.54 -2.04
C SER A 337 -8.58 1.79 -1.82
N GLN A 338 -8.14 1.62 -0.58
CA GLN A 338 -6.72 1.46 -0.27
C GLN A 338 -6.17 0.17 -0.90
N TYR A 339 -4.84 0.12 -1.02
CA TYR A 339 -4.15 -1.11 -1.38
C TYR A 339 -4.58 -2.28 -0.48
N ILE A 340 -5.05 -3.35 -1.09
CA ILE A 340 -5.48 -4.57 -0.41
C ILE A 340 -4.36 -5.61 -0.40
N GLY A 341 -3.85 -5.98 -1.57
CA GLY A 341 -2.78 -6.96 -1.71
C GLY A 341 -3.12 -8.14 -2.63
N ASP A 342 -2.47 -9.28 -2.42
CA ASP A 342 -2.70 -10.51 -3.18
C ASP A 342 -3.84 -11.32 -2.54
N LEU A 343 -4.94 -11.48 -3.26
CA LEU A 343 -6.15 -12.14 -2.76
C LEU A 343 -6.00 -13.66 -2.59
N LYS A 344 -4.97 -14.28 -3.18
CA LYS A 344 -4.67 -15.72 -2.95
C LYS A 344 -4.35 -16.02 -1.49
N ASN A 345 -3.91 -15.01 -0.71
CA ASN A 345 -3.76 -15.12 0.73
C ASN A 345 -5.11 -14.96 1.42
N TRP A 346 -5.47 -15.90 2.30
CA TRP A 346 -6.77 -15.92 2.98
C TRP A 346 -7.01 -14.68 3.87
N GLU A 347 -6.00 -14.23 4.59
CA GLU A 347 -6.07 -13.04 5.43
C GLU A 347 -6.30 -11.77 4.59
N THR A 348 -5.67 -11.71 3.41
CA THR A 348 -5.85 -10.61 2.46
C THR A 348 -7.25 -10.65 1.85
N PHE A 349 -7.75 -11.82 1.50
CA PHE A 349 -9.12 -11.96 0.97
C PHE A 349 -10.18 -11.60 2.02
N ARG A 350 -9.96 -11.98 3.29
CA ARG A 350 -10.82 -11.54 4.40
C ARG A 350 -10.78 -10.02 4.56
N PHE A 351 -9.60 -9.42 4.52
CA PHE A 351 -9.44 -7.96 4.56
C PHE A 351 -10.10 -7.25 3.38
N TYR A 352 -10.04 -7.85 2.19
CA TYR A 352 -10.75 -7.37 0.99
C TYR A 352 -12.25 -7.26 1.24
N LYS A 353 -12.89 -8.34 1.69
CA LYS A 353 -14.34 -8.35 1.98
C LYS A 353 -14.71 -7.35 3.08
N GLU A 354 -13.96 -7.32 4.16
CA GLU A 354 -14.15 -6.34 5.25
C GLU A 354 -14.06 -4.90 4.74
N SER A 355 -13.10 -4.61 3.88
CA SER A 355 -12.90 -3.27 3.30
C SER A 355 -14.03 -2.91 2.34
N LEU A 356 -14.49 -3.86 1.52
CA LEU A 356 -15.58 -3.67 0.59
C LEU A 356 -16.90 -3.32 1.32
N GLU A 357 -17.22 -4.06 2.38
CA GLU A 357 -18.38 -3.78 3.23
C GLU A 357 -18.28 -2.40 3.91
N ARG A 358 -17.12 -2.05 4.46
CA ARG A 358 -16.88 -0.76 5.11
C ARG A 358 -17.00 0.41 4.14
N PHE A 359 -16.47 0.29 2.93
CA PHE A 359 -16.59 1.32 1.90
C PHE A 359 -18.05 1.52 1.48
N GLN A 360 -18.78 0.44 1.20
CA GLN A 360 -20.20 0.52 0.86
C GLN A 360 -20.99 1.19 1.98
N HIS A 361 -20.74 0.83 3.26
CA HIS A 361 -21.39 1.45 4.41
C HIS A 361 -21.00 2.94 4.54
N LEU A 362 -19.71 3.26 4.52
CA LEU A 362 -19.20 4.61 4.72
C LEU A 362 -19.73 5.58 3.67
N PHE A 363 -19.74 5.17 2.41
CA PHE A 363 -20.20 6.01 1.30
C PHE A 363 -21.67 5.81 0.96
N ARG A 364 -22.43 5.08 1.79
CA ARG A 364 -23.86 4.76 1.57
C ARG A 364 -24.11 4.26 0.15
N PHE A 365 -23.21 3.41 -0.31
CA PHE A 365 -23.18 2.94 -1.69
C PHE A 365 -24.09 1.73 -1.85
N ARG A 366 -24.89 1.75 -2.91
CA ARG A 366 -25.72 0.62 -3.33
C ARG A 366 -25.35 0.28 -4.76
N PRO A 367 -24.82 -0.92 -5.04
CA PRO A 367 -24.49 -1.31 -6.39
C PRO A 367 -25.75 -1.50 -7.25
N SER A 368 -25.66 -1.14 -8.52
CA SER A 368 -26.63 -1.40 -9.56
C SER A 368 -26.03 -2.14 -10.75
N LEU A 369 -24.71 -2.06 -10.91
CA LEU A 369 -23.91 -2.77 -11.90
C LEU A 369 -22.61 -3.24 -11.24
N LEU A 370 -22.25 -4.50 -11.46
CA LEU A 370 -21.02 -5.09 -10.98
C LEU A 370 -20.04 -5.26 -12.14
N VAL A 371 -18.76 -5.04 -11.89
CA VAL A 371 -17.69 -5.15 -12.88
C VAL A 371 -16.53 -5.97 -12.30
N CYS A 372 -16.07 -6.99 -13.03
CA CYS A 372 -14.93 -7.79 -12.62
C CYS A 372 -13.99 -8.09 -13.79
N ASP A 373 -12.82 -8.65 -13.49
CA ASP A 373 -11.87 -9.15 -14.47
C ASP A 373 -12.46 -10.34 -15.25
N LEU A 374 -12.04 -10.49 -16.51
CA LEU A 374 -12.42 -11.60 -17.38
C LEU A 374 -11.94 -12.96 -16.85
N HIS A 375 -10.93 -12.99 -15.98
CA HIS A 375 -10.33 -14.23 -15.48
C HIS A 375 -11.28 -14.95 -14.49
N PRO A 376 -11.80 -16.15 -14.81
CA PRO A 376 -12.84 -16.82 -14.02
C PRO A 376 -12.35 -17.34 -12.67
N ASP A 377 -11.04 -17.58 -12.53
CA ASP A 377 -10.46 -18.14 -11.31
C ASP A 377 -9.99 -17.10 -10.30
N TYR A 378 -10.05 -15.81 -10.63
CA TYR A 378 -9.72 -14.77 -9.66
C TYR A 378 -10.74 -14.75 -8.52
N LEU A 379 -10.25 -14.66 -7.28
CA LEU A 379 -11.13 -14.57 -6.12
C LEU A 379 -11.99 -13.31 -6.14
N SER A 380 -11.50 -12.22 -6.73
CA SER A 380 -12.29 -11.01 -6.99
C SER A 380 -13.43 -11.25 -7.95
N SER A 381 -13.22 -12.01 -9.06
CA SER A 381 -14.26 -12.36 -10.03
C SER A 381 -15.31 -13.27 -9.40
N ARG A 382 -14.89 -14.29 -8.66
CA ARG A 382 -15.80 -15.19 -7.92
C ARG A 382 -16.63 -14.44 -6.87
N GLU A 383 -16.03 -13.47 -6.17
CA GLU A 383 -16.77 -12.63 -5.23
C GLU A 383 -17.78 -11.73 -5.95
N ALA A 384 -17.44 -11.20 -7.14
CA ALA A 384 -18.37 -10.45 -7.99
C ALA A 384 -19.55 -11.32 -8.45
N GLU A 385 -19.30 -12.55 -8.89
CA GLU A 385 -20.33 -13.53 -9.26
C GLU A 385 -21.26 -13.85 -8.10
N ARG A 386 -20.70 -14.03 -6.90
CA ARG A 386 -21.47 -14.22 -5.66
C ARG A 386 -22.38 -13.02 -5.39
N TYR A 387 -21.84 -11.79 -5.46
CA TYR A 387 -22.64 -10.56 -5.31
C TYR A 387 -23.74 -10.45 -6.37
N ALA A 388 -23.44 -10.77 -7.62
CA ALA A 388 -24.42 -10.76 -8.72
C ALA A 388 -25.59 -11.70 -8.45
N SER A 389 -25.29 -12.91 -7.97
CA SER A 389 -26.28 -13.89 -7.59
C SER A 389 -27.12 -13.47 -6.38
N ASP A 390 -26.45 -13.03 -5.30
CA ASP A 390 -27.09 -12.67 -4.03
C ASP A 390 -28.00 -11.44 -4.17
N LEU A 391 -27.59 -10.46 -4.98
CA LEU A 391 -28.30 -9.19 -5.15
C LEU A 391 -29.14 -9.12 -6.43
N HIS A 392 -29.10 -10.14 -7.29
CA HIS A 392 -29.74 -10.18 -8.61
C HIS A 392 -29.36 -8.99 -9.50
N LEU A 393 -28.07 -8.65 -9.53
CA LEU A 393 -27.52 -7.52 -10.28
C LEU A 393 -26.80 -7.97 -11.55
N PRO A 394 -26.79 -7.13 -12.61
CA PRO A 394 -25.99 -7.39 -13.80
C PRO A 394 -24.49 -7.40 -13.46
N LEU A 395 -23.74 -8.31 -14.08
CA LEU A 395 -22.29 -8.44 -13.97
C LEU A 395 -21.66 -8.28 -15.36
N LEU A 396 -20.69 -7.37 -15.45
CA LEU A 396 -19.88 -7.12 -16.64
C LEU A 396 -18.46 -7.63 -16.42
N TYR A 397 -17.97 -8.44 -17.37
CA TYR A 397 -16.58 -8.89 -17.41
C TYR A 397 -15.77 -7.95 -18.30
N VAL A 398 -14.60 -7.50 -17.82
CA VAL A 398 -13.72 -6.56 -18.52
C VAL A 398 -12.39 -7.22 -18.82
N GLN A 399 -11.91 -7.05 -20.05
CA GLN A 399 -10.60 -7.54 -20.45
C GLN A 399 -9.49 -6.81 -19.67
N HIS A 400 -8.58 -7.57 -19.06
CA HIS A 400 -7.56 -7.12 -18.13
C HIS A 400 -6.69 -5.98 -18.68
N HIS A 401 -6.14 -6.15 -19.87
CA HIS A 401 -5.21 -5.18 -20.48
C HIS A 401 -5.95 -3.93 -21.00
N HIS A 402 -7.20 -4.07 -21.42
CA HIS A 402 -8.05 -2.91 -21.73
C HIS A 402 -8.36 -2.10 -20.46
N ALA A 403 -8.58 -2.77 -19.32
CA ALA A 403 -8.76 -2.07 -18.04
C ALA A 403 -7.51 -1.25 -17.65
N HIS A 404 -6.28 -1.76 -17.89
CA HIS A 404 -5.04 -0.99 -17.70
C HIS A 404 -5.00 0.25 -18.60
N ALA A 405 -5.33 0.13 -19.89
CA ALA A 405 -5.37 1.25 -20.82
C ALA A 405 -6.42 2.30 -20.40
N ALA A 406 -7.64 1.87 -20.09
CA ALA A 406 -8.73 2.75 -19.67
C ALA A 406 -8.42 3.47 -18.35
N ALA A 407 -7.77 2.80 -17.39
CA ALA A 407 -7.33 3.42 -16.13
C ALA A 407 -6.30 4.53 -16.37
N CYS A 408 -5.34 4.30 -17.27
CA CYS A 408 -4.37 5.31 -17.67
C CYS A 408 -5.05 6.50 -18.39
N MET A 409 -5.99 6.23 -19.28
CA MET A 409 -6.78 7.27 -19.95
C MET A 409 -7.55 8.14 -18.95
N LEU A 410 -8.18 7.53 -17.95
CA LEU A 410 -8.88 8.27 -16.90
C LEU A 410 -7.93 9.13 -16.07
N GLU A 411 -6.79 8.57 -15.64
CA GLU A 411 -5.82 9.28 -14.79
C GLU A 411 -5.25 10.54 -15.47
N TYR A 412 -5.07 10.48 -16.80
CA TYR A 412 -4.50 11.58 -17.59
C TYR A 412 -5.53 12.39 -18.37
N GLY A 413 -6.83 12.12 -18.21
CA GLY A 413 -7.93 12.83 -18.87
C GLY A 413 -7.90 12.68 -20.40
N LEU A 414 -7.55 11.50 -20.91
CA LEU A 414 -7.48 11.21 -22.34
C LEU A 414 -8.83 10.72 -22.83
N ASP A 415 -9.46 11.47 -23.76
CA ASP A 415 -10.77 11.15 -24.34
C ASP A 415 -10.67 10.62 -25.78
N GLU A 416 -9.56 10.90 -26.46
CA GLU A 416 -9.34 10.47 -27.84
C GLU A 416 -8.88 8.99 -27.88
N PRO A 417 -9.17 8.26 -28.96
CA PRO A 417 -8.58 6.94 -29.18
C PRO A 417 -7.06 6.99 -29.15
N ILE A 418 -6.44 6.08 -28.42
CA ILE A 418 -4.99 6.01 -28.23
C ILE A 418 -4.41 4.72 -28.77
N VAL A 419 -3.12 4.74 -29.08
CA VAL A 419 -2.31 3.53 -29.20
C VAL A 419 -1.71 3.23 -27.83
N ALA A 420 -2.17 2.16 -27.19
CA ALA A 420 -1.73 1.74 -25.86
C ALA A 420 -0.73 0.59 -25.97
N PHE A 421 0.44 0.74 -25.37
CA PHE A 421 1.40 -0.34 -25.11
C PHE A 421 1.12 -0.86 -23.70
N VAL A 422 0.52 -2.04 -23.59
CA VAL A 422 0.14 -2.63 -22.32
C VAL A 422 1.11 -3.75 -21.98
N LEU A 423 2.02 -3.46 -21.06
CA LEU A 423 3.09 -4.37 -20.63
C LEU A 423 2.77 -4.89 -19.23
N ASP A 424 2.59 -6.20 -19.12
CA ASP A 424 2.16 -6.85 -17.88
C ASP A 424 2.90 -8.19 -17.67
N GLY A 425 2.76 -8.70 -16.46
CA GLY A 425 3.25 -10.02 -16.09
C GLY A 425 2.31 -11.16 -16.48
N THR A 426 0.99 -10.96 -16.36
CA THR A 426 0.00 -12.03 -16.57
C THR A 426 -1.41 -11.46 -16.60
N GLY A 427 -2.13 -11.65 -17.70
CA GLY A 427 -3.56 -11.40 -17.81
C GLY A 427 -4.20 -12.40 -18.78
N LEU A 428 -5.47 -12.71 -18.61
CA LEU A 428 -6.20 -13.59 -19.53
C LEU A 428 -6.52 -12.85 -20.83
N GLY A 429 -6.11 -13.41 -21.95
CA GLY A 429 -6.43 -12.92 -23.29
C GLY A 429 -7.77 -13.47 -23.81
N ASP A 430 -8.36 -12.78 -24.78
CA ASP A 430 -9.61 -13.22 -25.43
C ASP A 430 -9.46 -14.54 -26.18
N ASP A 431 -8.23 -14.87 -26.58
CA ASP A 431 -7.87 -16.12 -27.24
C ASP A 431 -7.52 -17.26 -26.25
N GLY A 432 -7.76 -17.05 -24.96
CA GLY A 432 -7.47 -18.00 -23.89
C GLY A 432 -6.00 -18.17 -23.56
N LYS A 433 -5.12 -17.34 -24.12
CA LYS A 433 -3.68 -17.34 -23.83
C LYS A 433 -3.34 -16.31 -22.74
N VAL A 434 -2.12 -16.40 -22.22
CA VAL A 434 -1.61 -15.44 -21.23
C VAL A 434 -1.03 -14.22 -21.95
N TRP A 435 -1.70 -13.09 -21.85
CA TRP A 435 -1.26 -11.84 -22.43
C TRP A 435 -0.35 -11.05 -21.46
N GLY A 436 0.29 -9.98 -21.97
CA GLY A 436 1.10 -9.05 -21.20
C GLY A 436 2.18 -8.32 -22.00
N GLY A 437 2.09 -8.31 -23.33
CA GLY A 437 2.93 -7.54 -24.22
C GLY A 437 2.16 -7.09 -25.43
N GLU A 438 1.10 -6.28 -25.22
CA GLU A 438 0.04 -6.00 -26.17
C GLU A 438 0.14 -4.57 -26.70
N ILE A 439 -0.24 -4.38 -27.97
CA ILE A 439 -0.43 -3.05 -28.57
C ILE A 439 -1.87 -2.96 -29.01
N PHE A 440 -2.60 -2.01 -28.41
CA PHE A 440 -3.99 -1.74 -28.71
C PHE A 440 -4.18 -0.40 -29.40
N LEU A 441 -5.12 -0.34 -30.33
CA LEU A 441 -5.85 0.88 -30.62
C LEU A 441 -7.13 0.84 -29.78
N CYS A 442 -7.31 1.76 -28.86
CA CYS A 442 -8.41 1.69 -27.92
C CYS A 442 -8.91 3.08 -27.50
N ASP A 443 -10.13 3.11 -27.05
CA ASP A 443 -10.70 4.15 -26.20
C ASP A 443 -11.13 3.55 -24.85
N ARG A 444 -11.91 4.26 -24.03
CA ARG A 444 -12.37 3.76 -22.72
C ARG A 444 -13.48 2.70 -22.81
N ARG A 445 -14.05 2.44 -24.00
CA ARG A 445 -15.18 1.51 -24.22
C ARG A 445 -14.76 0.26 -24.95
N GLU A 446 -13.91 0.40 -25.97
CA GLU A 446 -13.52 -0.71 -26.84
C GLU A 446 -12.04 -0.68 -27.19
N TYR A 447 -11.54 -1.80 -27.64
CA TYR A 447 -10.16 -1.93 -28.09
C TYR A 447 -10.06 -2.87 -29.28
N LYS A 448 -9.04 -2.61 -30.09
CA LYS A 448 -8.59 -3.50 -31.16
C LYS A 448 -7.13 -3.84 -30.93
N ARG A 449 -6.82 -5.14 -30.76
CA ARG A 449 -5.46 -5.62 -30.67
C ARG A 449 -4.77 -5.48 -32.03
N LEU A 450 -3.76 -4.61 -32.12
CA LEU A 450 -3.02 -4.35 -33.34
C LEU A 450 -1.84 -5.32 -33.48
N SER A 451 -1.15 -5.60 -32.39
CA SER A 451 0.03 -6.44 -32.34
C SER A 451 0.28 -6.93 -30.91
N HIS A 452 1.22 -7.85 -30.78
CA HIS A 452 1.69 -8.36 -29.49
C HIS A 452 3.11 -8.92 -29.63
N LEU A 453 3.80 -9.14 -28.50
CA LEU A 453 5.02 -9.93 -28.45
C LEU A 453 4.74 -11.37 -28.92
N GLU A 454 5.69 -11.97 -29.61
CA GLU A 454 5.54 -13.33 -30.09
C GLU A 454 5.18 -14.31 -28.96
N TYR A 455 4.25 -15.21 -29.24
CA TYR A 455 3.85 -16.22 -28.28
C TYR A 455 4.94 -17.27 -28.06
N VAL A 456 5.34 -17.40 -26.79
CA VAL A 456 6.27 -18.44 -26.37
C VAL A 456 5.60 -19.38 -25.36
N PRO A 457 6.06 -20.64 -25.23
CA PRO A 457 5.54 -21.54 -24.20
C PRO A 457 5.78 -20.99 -22.80
N LEU A 458 4.80 -21.19 -21.90
CA LEU A 458 4.87 -20.84 -20.47
C LEU A 458 4.85 -22.11 -19.61
N PRO A 459 5.99 -22.83 -19.50
CA PRO A 459 6.01 -24.16 -18.91
C PRO A 459 5.85 -24.12 -17.39
N GLY A 460 4.77 -24.75 -16.90
CA GLY A 460 4.39 -24.79 -15.50
C GLY A 460 3.45 -23.67 -15.09
N GLY A 461 2.94 -22.85 -16.01
CA GLY A 461 1.99 -21.77 -15.72
C GLY A 461 2.54 -20.80 -14.67
N ASP A 462 1.83 -20.60 -13.55
CA ASP A 462 2.22 -19.68 -12.46
C ASP A 462 3.64 -19.92 -11.90
N LYS A 463 4.16 -21.16 -11.97
CA LYS A 463 5.53 -21.45 -11.52
C LYS A 463 6.59 -20.75 -12.36
N ALA A 464 6.32 -20.43 -13.62
CA ALA A 464 7.27 -19.72 -14.45
C ALA A 464 7.55 -18.30 -13.94
N SER A 465 6.62 -17.67 -13.20
CA SER A 465 6.84 -16.37 -12.59
C SER A 465 7.69 -16.40 -11.33
N THR A 466 7.76 -17.54 -10.65
CA THR A 466 8.56 -17.73 -9.42
C THR A 466 9.88 -18.47 -9.68
N GLU A 467 9.99 -19.12 -10.84
CA GLU A 467 11.16 -19.85 -11.31
C GLU A 467 11.59 -19.31 -12.70
N PRO A 468 12.22 -18.11 -12.77
CA PRO A 468 12.55 -17.41 -14.04
C PRO A 468 13.34 -18.23 -15.04
N TRP A 469 14.15 -19.18 -14.58
CA TRP A 469 14.92 -20.11 -15.43
C TRP A 469 14.02 -20.90 -16.41
N ARG A 470 12.75 -21.14 -16.05
CA ARG A 470 11.79 -21.82 -16.94
C ARG A 470 11.54 -21.01 -18.21
N MET A 471 11.42 -19.69 -18.04
CA MET A 471 11.23 -18.80 -19.17
C MET A 471 12.49 -18.67 -20.03
N ALA A 472 13.69 -18.64 -19.41
CA ALA A 472 14.93 -18.68 -20.16
C ALA A 472 15.02 -19.92 -21.06
N VAL A 473 14.73 -21.10 -20.51
CA VAL A 473 14.70 -22.35 -21.31
C VAL A 473 13.62 -22.26 -22.39
N ALA A 474 12.43 -21.76 -22.09
CA ALA A 474 11.32 -21.68 -23.05
C ALA A 474 11.62 -20.75 -24.22
N TYR A 475 12.15 -19.56 -23.99
CA TYR A 475 12.56 -18.63 -25.06
C TYR A 475 13.69 -19.21 -25.89
N LEU A 476 14.74 -19.75 -25.26
CA LEU A 476 15.85 -20.34 -25.97
C LEU A 476 15.43 -21.57 -26.82
N TRP A 477 14.57 -22.42 -26.24
CA TRP A 477 14.02 -23.57 -27.01
C TRP A 477 13.14 -23.12 -28.18
N HIS A 478 12.31 -22.10 -27.98
CA HIS A 478 11.43 -21.56 -29.02
C HIS A 478 12.21 -21.08 -30.24
N TYR A 479 13.35 -20.41 -30.03
CA TYR A 479 14.17 -19.86 -31.14
C TYR A 479 15.24 -20.79 -31.67
N TYR A 480 15.80 -21.71 -30.87
CA TYR A 480 16.91 -22.56 -31.25
C TYR A 480 16.53 -24.06 -31.34
N GLY A 481 15.31 -24.43 -31.03
CA GLY A 481 14.90 -25.85 -31.03
C GLY A 481 15.67 -26.65 -29.98
N ASN A 482 16.19 -27.81 -30.39
CA ASN A 482 16.92 -28.70 -29.49
C ASN A 482 18.43 -28.34 -29.31
N GLU A 483 18.95 -27.42 -30.12
CA GLU A 483 20.35 -26.96 -30.04
C GLU A 483 20.48 -25.67 -29.24
N ILE A 484 20.07 -25.71 -27.99
CA ILE A 484 19.95 -24.52 -27.12
C ILE A 484 21.34 -24.02 -26.70
N PRO A 485 21.71 -22.76 -27.04
CA PRO A 485 22.97 -22.14 -26.61
C PRO A 485 22.79 -21.56 -25.19
N PHE A 486 22.82 -22.42 -24.16
CA PHE A 486 22.72 -21.94 -22.78
C PHE A 486 23.91 -21.06 -22.39
N PRO A 487 23.68 -19.95 -21.66
CA PRO A 487 24.78 -19.15 -21.11
C PRO A 487 25.71 -19.99 -20.21
N ALA A 488 26.95 -19.54 -20.08
CA ALA A 488 27.95 -20.22 -19.24
C ALA A 488 27.46 -20.35 -17.80
N GLY A 489 27.58 -21.55 -17.20
CA GLY A 489 27.13 -21.83 -15.84
C GLY A 489 25.61 -21.96 -15.64
N PHE A 490 24.81 -21.78 -16.70
CA PHE A 490 23.35 -21.87 -16.57
C PHE A 490 22.90 -23.29 -16.22
N LYS A 491 23.42 -24.30 -16.90
CA LYS A 491 23.08 -25.72 -16.66
C LYS A 491 23.46 -26.17 -15.24
N GLU A 492 24.59 -25.70 -14.74
CA GLU A 492 25.06 -25.97 -13.38
C GLU A 492 24.16 -25.34 -12.31
N ARG A 493 23.73 -24.10 -12.53
CA ARG A 493 22.82 -23.40 -11.61
C ARG A 493 21.44 -24.04 -11.54
N VAL A 494 20.87 -24.41 -12.69
CA VAL A 494 19.51 -24.93 -12.82
C VAL A 494 19.43 -26.43 -12.55
N GLY A 495 20.41 -27.17 -13.08
CA GLY A 495 20.45 -28.63 -13.08
C GLY A 495 19.92 -29.24 -14.38
N GLU A 496 20.76 -30.03 -15.06
CA GLU A 496 20.44 -30.65 -16.35
C GLU A 496 19.14 -31.48 -16.35
N ALA A 497 18.89 -32.24 -15.26
CA ALA A 497 17.68 -33.06 -15.14
C ALA A 497 16.39 -32.21 -15.14
N LYS A 498 16.41 -31.03 -14.50
CA LYS A 498 15.28 -30.10 -14.49
C LYS A 498 15.00 -29.50 -15.86
N ILE A 499 16.08 -29.14 -16.58
CA ILE A 499 16.00 -28.63 -17.96
C ILE A 499 15.41 -29.69 -18.89
N GLN A 500 15.90 -30.92 -18.84
CA GLN A 500 15.39 -32.01 -19.67
C GLN A 500 13.92 -32.35 -19.37
N MET A 501 13.52 -32.30 -18.11
CA MET A 501 12.11 -32.45 -17.71
C MET A 501 11.25 -31.34 -18.32
N LEU A 502 11.71 -30.08 -18.25
CA LEU A 502 10.98 -28.93 -18.78
C LEU A 502 10.82 -29.00 -20.31
N LEU A 503 11.87 -29.36 -21.02
CA LEU A 503 11.83 -29.58 -22.48
C LEU A 503 10.78 -30.63 -22.87
N LYS A 504 10.74 -31.76 -22.16
CA LYS A 504 9.72 -32.80 -22.38
C LYS A 504 8.29 -32.29 -22.05
N MET A 505 8.11 -31.41 -21.07
CA MET A 505 6.82 -30.79 -20.77
C MET A 505 6.37 -29.91 -21.94
N MET A 506 7.26 -29.10 -22.50
CA MET A 506 6.96 -28.21 -23.64
C MET A 506 6.67 -29.02 -24.92
N GLU A 507 7.48 -30.02 -25.25
CA GLU A 507 7.26 -30.93 -26.40
C GLU A 507 5.88 -31.60 -26.34
N LYS A 508 5.43 -31.99 -25.13
CA LYS A 508 4.15 -32.67 -24.93
C LYS A 508 2.98 -31.72 -24.67
N GLY A 509 3.22 -30.41 -24.57
CA GLY A 509 2.21 -29.42 -24.23
C GLY A 509 1.60 -29.58 -22.83
N VAL A 510 2.28 -30.25 -21.89
CA VAL A 510 1.75 -30.51 -20.54
C VAL A 510 1.94 -29.29 -19.67
N ASN A 511 0.83 -28.71 -19.18
CA ASN A 511 0.82 -27.50 -18.36
C ASN A 511 1.73 -26.39 -18.94
N THR A 512 1.55 -26.12 -20.22
CA THR A 512 2.42 -25.22 -21.00
C THR A 512 1.52 -24.34 -21.88
N PRO A 513 0.72 -23.39 -21.30
CA PRO A 513 0.02 -22.40 -22.10
C PRO A 513 1.02 -21.50 -22.84
N TYR A 514 0.52 -20.74 -23.81
CA TYR A 514 1.34 -19.75 -24.51
C TYR A 514 1.20 -18.36 -23.90
N THR A 515 2.29 -17.57 -23.96
CA THR A 515 2.29 -16.20 -23.42
C THR A 515 2.96 -15.21 -24.35
N SER A 516 2.40 -13.99 -24.39
CA SER A 516 3.00 -12.78 -25.00
C SER A 516 3.55 -11.82 -23.93
N SER A 517 3.67 -12.25 -22.67
CA SER A 517 3.99 -11.39 -21.54
C SER A 517 5.41 -10.80 -21.60
N ALA A 518 5.50 -9.47 -21.52
CA ALA A 518 6.75 -8.74 -21.35
C ALA A 518 7.43 -9.07 -20.02
N GLY A 519 6.67 -9.27 -18.94
CA GLY A 519 7.20 -9.70 -17.65
C GLY A 519 7.93 -11.05 -17.75
N ARG A 520 7.39 -11.99 -18.51
CA ARG A 520 8.03 -13.30 -18.75
C ARG A 520 9.30 -13.20 -19.60
N LEU A 521 9.35 -12.22 -20.51
CA LEU A 521 10.58 -11.92 -21.26
C LEU A 521 11.67 -11.38 -20.32
N PHE A 522 11.33 -10.46 -19.40
CA PHE A 522 12.27 -9.97 -18.39
C PHE A 522 12.77 -11.09 -17.47
N ASP A 523 11.90 -12.01 -17.06
CA ASP A 523 12.30 -13.19 -16.27
C ASP A 523 13.32 -14.06 -17.04
N ALA A 524 13.09 -14.28 -18.33
CA ALA A 524 14.00 -15.05 -19.17
C ALA A 524 15.38 -14.39 -19.25
N VAL A 525 15.44 -13.09 -19.55
CA VAL A 525 16.69 -12.32 -19.64
C VAL A 525 17.41 -12.30 -18.29
N SER A 526 16.71 -12.00 -17.21
CA SER A 526 17.26 -11.97 -15.84
C SER A 526 17.89 -13.31 -15.44
N SER A 527 17.30 -14.43 -15.87
CA SER A 527 17.83 -15.75 -15.56
C SER A 527 19.06 -16.13 -16.39
N CYS A 528 19.22 -15.51 -17.57
CA CYS A 528 20.39 -15.71 -18.41
C CYS A 528 21.62 -14.90 -17.93
N LEU A 529 21.40 -13.77 -17.29
CA LEU A 529 22.45 -12.94 -16.69
C LEU A 529 22.91 -13.50 -15.33
#